data_f980a7148525b4442ce2a45d9c5c4b36
#
_entry.id   f980a7148525b4442ce2a45d9c5c4b36
#
_cell.length_a   1.000
_cell.length_b   1.000
_cell.length_c   1.000
_cell.angle_alpha   90.00
_cell.angle_beta   90.00
_cell.angle_gamma   90.00
#
_symmetry.space_group_name_H-M   'P 1'
#
loop_
_entity.id
_entity.type
_entity.pdbx_description
1 polymer ?
#
loop_
_entity_poly.entity_id
_entity_poly.type
_entity_poly.pdbx_seq_one_letter_code
_entity_poly.pdbx_strand_id
1 'polypeptide(L)'
;SKISIIVGMSMLLSEYRHENDEPTNRDVIQALLIAAIPVGLILLQPDMGTVFIISISVVAMIGASGAPTRWVVGILLVALLGGFGATKLGVIKEYQVKRLQSFVDPNADAQGAGYQLRQARITVGSGGFLGTGLFDGPQTNGRFVPAQQTDFIFTVAGEQLGFLGSGFILLLYLTIFMRAFTIARRSTDAFGRLVSVGVLSWFAFQTFENIGMTLGLMPMTGVPLPFMSYGGSSMFAN
;
A
#
# COMPACT_ATOMS: atom_id res chain seq x y z
N SER A 1 9.26 6.54 9.06
CA SER A 1 9.92 5.23 8.86
C SER A 1 9.99 4.80 7.39
N LYS A 2 8.91 4.91 6.59
CA LYS A 2 8.93 4.48 5.17
C LYS A 2 10.02 5.20 4.36
N ILE A 3 10.11 6.53 4.45
CA ILE A 3 11.13 7.34 3.76
C ILE A 3 12.54 6.92 4.19
N SER A 4 12.78 6.76 5.49
CA SER A 4 14.09 6.38 6.01
C SER A 4 14.55 5.00 5.51
N ILE A 5 13.63 4.05 5.36
CA ILE A 5 13.93 2.73 4.80
C ILE A 5 14.29 2.85 3.31
N ILE A 6 13.49 3.59 2.52
CA ILE A 6 13.75 3.79 1.10
C ILE A 6 15.12 4.45 0.88
N VAL A 7 15.40 5.55 1.59
CA VAL A 7 16.68 6.27 1.46
C VAL A 7 17.83 5.40 1.93
N GLY A 8 17.74 4.76 3.10
CA GLY A 8 18.79 3.91 3.64
C GLY A 8 19.14 2.71 2.75
N MET A 9 18.11 2.04 2.21
CA MET A 9 18.31 0.96 1.25
C MET A 9 18.91 1.46 -0.07
N SER A 10 18.46 2.64 -0.56
CA SER A 10 19.00 3.23 -1.78
C SER A 10 20.46 3.59 -1.63
N MET A 11 20.88 4.13 -0.49
CA MET A 11 22.31 4.40 -0.21
C MET A 11 23.12 3.11 -0.26
N LEU A 12 22.74 2.08 0.48
CA LEU A 12 23.47 0.82 0.51
C LEU A 12 23.54 0.14 -0.85
N LEU A 13 22.43 0.08 -1.57
CA LEU A 13 22.38 -0.60 -2.86
C LEU A 13 23.02 0.21 -3.98
N SER A 14 23.32 1.51 -3.78
CA SER A 14 24.00 2.38 -4.77
C SER A 14 25.47 2.63 -4.46
N GLU A 15 25.92 2.52 -3.21
CA GLU A 15 27.23 2.97 -2.73
C GLU A 15 28.42 2.17 -3.30
N TYR A 16 28.20 0.93 -3.73
CA TYR A 16 29.24 0.01 -4.20
C TYR A 16 29.29 -0.18 -5.72
N ARG A 17 28.68 0.74 -6.49
CA ARG A 17 28.64 0.61 -7.94
C ARG A 17 29.66 1.47 -8.66
N HIS A 18 30.69 0.83 -9.18
CA HIS A 18 31.25 1.20 -10.48
C HIS A 18 30.18 0.81 -11.54
N GLU A 19 30.06 1.56 -12.62
CA GLU A 19 28.99 1.58 -13.62
C GLU A 19 28.44 0.22 -14.13
N ASN A 20 29.08 -0.91 -13.82
CA ASN A 20 28.75 -2.25 -14.32
C ASN A 20 28.68 -3.36 -13.25
N ASP A 21 28.78 -3.08 -11.96
CA ASP A 21 28.79 -4.13 -10.94
C ASP A 21 27.38 -4.42 -10.39
N GLU A 22 26.96 -5.69 -10.47
CA GLU A 22 25.74 -6.17 -9.82
C GLU A 22 25.91 -6.15 -8.28
N PRO A 23 24.85 -5.85 -7.50
CA PRO A 23 24.92 -5.87 -6.04
C PRO A 23 25.33 -7.27 -5.56
N THR A 24 26.30 -7.29 -4.66
CA THR A 24 26.77 -8.52 -4.03
C THR A 24 25.70 -9.08 -3.09
N ASN A 25 25.70 -10.39 -2.85
CA ASN A 25 24.80 -11.00 -1.87
C ASN A 25 24.86 -10.34 -0.49
N ARG A 26 26.04 -9.84 -0.09
CA ARG A 26 26.26 -9.13 1.16
C ARG A 26 25.46 -7.81 1.21
N ASP A 27 25.45 -7.05 0.12
CA ASP A 27 24.74 -5.77 0.03
C ASP A 27 23.23 -5.96 0.13
N VAL A 28 22.72 -6.99 -0.54
CA VAL A 28 21.29 -7.35 -0.46
C VAL A 28 20.91 -7.77 0.97
N ILE A 29 21.76 -8.58 1.64
CA ILE A 29 21.51 -8.99 3.03
C ILE A 29 21.53 -7.78 3.97
N GLN A 30 22.47 -6.85 3.81
CA GLN A 30 22.56 -5.63 4.63
C GLN A 30 21.33 -4.74 4.41
N ALA A 31 20.91 -4.56 3.16
CA ALA A 31 19.68 -3.82 2.83
C ALA A 31 18.43 -4.46 3.46
N LEU A 32 18.33 -5.79 3.40
CA LEU A 32 17.25 -6.53 4.06
C LEU A 32 17.28 -6.38 5.58
N LEU A 33 18.45 -6.38 6.22
CA LEU A 33 18.57 -6.17 7.66
C LEU A 33 18.11 -4.76 8.08
N ILE A 34 18.45 -3.72 7.28
CA ILE A 34 17.96 -2.36 7.52
C ILE A 34 16.43 -2.30 7.44
N ALA A 35 15.82 -3.00 6.49
CA ALA A 35 14.37 -3.05 6.36
C ALA A 35 13.73 -3.92 7.46
N ALA A 36 14.37 -5.02 7.86
CA ALA A 36 13.84 -5.98 8.82
C ALA A 36 13.63 -5.38 10.22
N ILE A 37 14.52 -4.48 10.67
CA ILE A 37 14.40 -3.84 11.99
C ILE A 37 13.11 -3.02 12.10
N PRO A 38 12.82 -2.02 11.23
CA PRO A 38 11.57 -1.28 11.29
C PRO A 38 10.34 -2.15 11.04
N VAL A 39 10.41 -3.12 10.12
CA VAL A 39 9.31 -4.06 9.85
C VAL A 39 8.99 -4.88 11.09
N GLY A 40 10.00 -5.40 11.78
CA GLY A 40 9.82 -6.13 13.04
C GLY A 40 9.15 -5.27 14.13
N LEU A 41 9.57 -4.01 14.28
CA LEU A 41 8.94 -3.08 15.22
C LEU A 41 7.49 -2.76 14.86
N ILE A 42 7.16 -2.62 13.56
CA ILE A 42 5.81 -2.37 13.09
C ILE A 42 4.91 -3.61 13.30
N LEU A 43 5.44 -4.81 13.13
CA LEU A 43 4.71 -6.05 13.45
C LEU A 43 4.29 -6.13 14.91
N LEU A 44 5.07 -5.57 15.85
CA LEU A 44 4.68 -5.45 17.26
C LEU A 44 3.51 -4.48 17.47
N GLN A 45 3.33 -3.48 16.59
CA GLN A 45 2.24 -2.49 16.63
C GLN A 45 0.97 -2.93 15.90
N PRO A 46 0.84 -4.18 15.54
CA PRO A 46 -0.06 -4.87 14.61
C PRO A 46 -0.58 -4.06 13.39
N ASP A 47 0.28 -3.28 12.77
CA ASP A 47 -0.04 -2.53 11.53
C ASP A 47 0.40 -3.31 10.29
N MET A 48 -0.46 -4.26 9.87
CA MET A 48 -0.20 -5.12 8.70
C MET A 48 -0.15 -4.33 7.38
N GLY A 49 -0.96 -3.29 7.23
CA GLY A 49 -0.99 -2.48 6.01
C GLY A 49 0.37 -1.84 5.74
N THR A 50 0.98 -1.22 6.75
CA THR A 50 2.32 -0.64 6.63
C THR A 50 3.39 -1.70 6.36
N VAL A 51 3.29 -2.89 6.95
CA VAL A 51 4.22 -4.00 6.67
C VAL A 51 4.16 -4.42 5.21
N PHE A 52 2.97 -4.60 4.64
CA PHE A 52 2.80 -4.95 3.23
C PHE A 52 3.38 -3.89 2.30
N ILE A 53 3.11 -2.62 2.56
CA ILE A 53 3.64 -1.51 1.75
C ILE A 53 5.18 -1.51 1.76
N ILE A 54 5.80 -1.61 2.94
CA ILE A 54 7.26 -1.63 3.06
C ILE A 54 7.83 -2.86 2.37
N SER A 55 7.24 -4.04 2.57
CA SER A 55 7.72 -5.29 1.96
C SER A 55 7.71 -5.21 0.44
N ILE A 56 6.65 -4.67 -0.17
CA ILE A 56 6.57 -4.50 -1.62
C ILE A 56 7.59 -3.47 -2.12
N SER A 57 7.77 -2.36 -1.38
CA SER A 57 8.79 -1.37 -1.72
C SER A 57 10.20 -1.98 -1.68
N VAL A 58 10.51 -2.78 -0.66
CA VAL A 58 11.78 -3.51 -0.54
C VAL A 58 12.02 -4.46 -1.71
N VAL A 59 11.00 -5.27 -2.05
CA VAL A 59 11.07 -6.20 -3.19
C VAL A 59 11.29 -5.44 -4.50
N ALA A 60 10.56 -4.35 -4.73
CA ALA A 60 10.69 -3.53 -5.93
C ALA A 60 12.09 -2.91 -6.05
N MET A 61 12.64 -2.40 -4.94
CA MET A 61 13.98 -1.81 -4.90
C MET A 61 15.07 -2.86 -5.16
N ILE A 62 14.98 -4.06 -4.56
CA ILE A 62 15.92 -5.16 -4.82
C ILE A 62 15.82 -5.60 -6.29
N GLY A 63 14.60 -5.70 -6.84
CA GLY A 63 14.42 -6.02 -8.27
C GLY A 63 15.00 -4.97 -9.20
N ALA A 64 14.88 -3.67 -8.84
CA ALA A 64 15.41 -2.56 -9.63
C ALA A 64 16.92 -2.33 -9.43
N SER A 65 17.50 -2.89 -8.35
CA SER A 65 18.92 -2.75 -8.08
C SER A 65 19.81 -3.57 -9.03
N GLY A 66 19.24 -4.51 -9.80
CA GLY A 66 19.99 -5.47 -10.63
C GLY A 66 20.46 -6.69 -9.85
N ALA A 67 19.99 -6.88 -8.62
CA ALA A 67 20.27 -8.09 -7.86
C ALA A 67 19.72 -9.34 -8.58
N PRO A 68 20.37 -10.51 -8.44
CA PRO A 68 19.90 -11.74 -9.06
C PRO A 68 18.45 -12.05 -8.66
N THR A 69 17.64 -12.46 -9.63
CA THR A 69 16.19 -12.74 -9.46
C THR A 69 15.89 -13.73 -8.33
N ARG A 70 16.86 -14.60 -7.99
CA ARG A 70 16.75 -15.52 -6.85
C ARG A 70 16.42 -14.82 -5.53
N TRP A 71 16.90 -13.58 -5.32
CA TRP A 71 16.59 -12.80 -4.11
C TRP A 71 15.14 -12.37 -4.07
N VAL A 72 14.61 -11.86 -5.18
CA VAL A 72 13.19 -11.49 -5.29
C VAL A 72 12.30 -12.70 -5.04
N VAL A 73 12.59 -13.83 -5.72
CA VAL A 73 11.84 -15.08 -5.54
C VAL A 73 11.97 -15.59 -4.10
N GLY A 74 13.19 -15.56 -3.54
CA GLY A 74 13.44 -15.98 -2.16
C GLY A 74 12.64 -15.19 -1.13
N ILE A 75 12.61 -13.85 -1.26
CA ILE A 75 11.84 -12.98 -0.36
C ILE A 75 10.34 -13.26 -0.48
N LEU A 76 9.83 -13.43 -1.69
CA LEU A 76 8.41 -13.76 -1.91
C LEU A 76 8.06 -15.13 -1.31
N LEU A 77 8.92 -16.13 -1.46
CA LEU A 77 8.73 -17.45 -0.86
C LEU A 77 8.76 -17.38 0.68
N VAL A 78 9.72 -16.65 1.25
CA VAL A 78 9.80 -16.45 2.71
C VAL A 78 8.57 -15.73 3.23
N ALA A 79 8.07 -14.71 2.53
CA ALA A 79 6.84 -14.00 2.90
C ALA A 79 5.62 -14.94 2.86
N LEU A 80 5.50 -15.76 1.82
CA LEU A 80 4.38 -16.70 1.65
C LEU A 80 4.44 -17.81 2.71
N LEU A 81 5.60 -18.44 2.91
CA LEU A 81 5.77 -19.50 3.91
C LEU A 81 5.66 -18.96 5.33
N GLY A 82 6.20 -17.75 5.57
CA GLY A 82 6.10 -17.08 6.86
C GLY A 82 4.65 -16.71 7.20
N GLY A 83 3.89 -16.21 6.23
CA GLY A 83 2.46 -15.95 6.39
C GLY A 83 1.66 -17.22 6.69
N PHE A 84 1.90 -18.28 5.94
CA PHE A 84 1.27 -19.58 6.20
C PHE A 84 1.67 -20.17 7.55
N GLY A 85 2.95 -20.10 7.92
CA GLY A 85 3.44 -20.53 9.22
C GLY A 85 2.83 -19.75 10.39
N ALA A 86 2.72 -18.42 10.24
CA ALA A 86 2.12 -17.55 11.25
C ALA A 86 0.64 -17.89 11.52
N THR A 87 -0.12 -18.27 10.48
CA THR A 87 -1.51 -18.75 10.66
C THR A 87 -1.58 -20.05 11.44
N LYS A 88 -0.68 -20.99 11.15
CA LYS A 88 -0.62 -22.31 11.83
C LYS A 88 -0.15 -22.21 13.28
N LEU A 89 0.79 -21.32 13.57
CA LEU A 89 1.35 -21.12 14.91
C LEU A 89 0.48 -20.22 15.81
N GLY A 90 -0.64 -19.71 15.31
CA GLY A 90 -1.54 -18.84 16.08
C GLY A 90 -0.91 -17.47 16.45
N VAL A 91 0.14 -17.05 15.74
CA VAL A 91 0.80 -15.75 15.97
C VAL A 91 -0.06 -14.60 15.46
N ILE A 92 -0.94 -14.87 14.48
CA ILE A 92 -1.86 -13.89 13.92
C ILE A 92 -2.97 -13.61 14.94
N LYS A 93 -3.16 -12.36 15.29
CA LYS A 93 -4.19 -11.94 16.24
C LYS A 93 -5.60 -12.16 15.66
N GLU A 94 -6.55 -12.47 16.51
CA GLU A 94 -7.93 -12.81 16.13
C GLU A 94 -8.60 -11.74 15.24
N TYR A 95 -8.34 -10.43 15.51
CA TYR A 95 -8.90 -9.37 14.68
C TYR A 95 -8.34 -9.34 13.24
N GLN A 96 -7.09 -9.80 13.03
CA GLN A 96 -6.49 -9.91 11.68
C GLN A 96 -7.11 -11.05 10.89
N VAL A 97 -7.37 -12.18 11.58
CA VAL A 97 -8.11 -13.31 10.99
C VAL A 97 -9.52 -12.87 10.61
N LYS A 98 -10.22 -12.12 11.49
CA LYS A 98 -11.56 -11.57 11.19
C LYS A 98 -11.55 -10.65 9.98
N ARG A 99 -10.53 -9.81 9.79
CA ARG A 99 -10.41 -8.96 8.58
C ARG A 99 -10.26 -9.78 7.31
N LEU A 100 -9.47 -10.86 7.33
CA LEU A 100 -9.33 -11.77 6.21
C LEU A 100 -10.62 -12.55 5.95
N GLN A 101 -11.29 -13.03 6.99
CA GLN A 101 -12.59 -13.71 6.87
C GLN A 101 -13.66 -12.78 6.29
N SER A 102 -13.73 -11.53 6.76
CA SER A 102 -14.69 -10.54 6.24
C SER A 102 -14.46 -10.16 4.78
N PHE A 103 -13.26 -10.35 4.26
CA PHE A 103 -12.98 -10.19 2.84
C PHE A 103 -13.60 -11.33 2.00
N VAL A 104 -13.54 -12.58 2.49
CA VAL A 104 -14.13 -13.75 1.81
C VAL A 104 -15.63 -13.81 2.03
N ASP A 105 -16.07 -13.60 3.28
CA ASP A 105 -17.50 -13.55 3.65
C ASP A 105 -17.77 -12.31 4.52
N PRO A 106 -18.30 -11.23 3.91
CA PRO A 106 -18.65 -10.01 4.66
C PRO A 106 -19.72 -10.21 5.74
N ASN A 107 -20.44 -11.33 5.75
CA ASN A 107 -21.44 -11.64 6.77
C ASN A 107 -20.84 -12.28 8.02
N ALA A 108 -19.63 -12.82 7.92
CA ALA A 108 -18.93 -13.44 9.05
C ALA A 108 -18.64 -12.44 10.20
N ASP A 109 -18.50 -11.13 9.87
CA ASP A 109 -18.35 -10.06 10.86
C ASP A 109 -19.33 -8.91 10.56
N ALA A 110 -20.60 -9.15 10.89
CA ALA A 110 -21.70 -8.26 10.54
C ALA A 110 -21.65 -6.88 11.23
N GLN A 111 -20.88 -6.71 12.31
CA GLN A 111 -20.77 -5.47 13.09
C GLN A 111 -19.39 -4.79 13.03
N GLY A 112 -18.36 -5.52 12.57
CA GLY A 112 -16.99 -5.01 12.46
C GLY A 112 -16.55 -4.72 11.03
N ALA A 113 -15.49 -5.38 10.59
CA ALA A 113 -14.89 -5.18 9.28
C ALA A 113 -15.85 -5.47 8.11
N GLY A 114 -16.70 -6.48 8.25
CA GLY A 114 -17.72 -6.81 7.23
C GLY A 114 -18.78 -5.73 7.07
N TYR A 115 -19.19 -5.07 8.18
CA TYR A 115 -20.08 -3.91 8.12
C TYR A 115 -19.44 -2.76 7.34
N GLN A 116 -18.20 -2.41 7.68
CA GLN A 116 -17.48 -1.31 7.03
C GLN A 116 -17.36 -1.54 5.52
N LEU A 117 -17.00 -2.76 5.12
CA LEU A 117 -16.86 -3.12 3.72
C LEU A 117 -18.19 -3.05 2.95
N ARG A 118 -19.29 -3.51 3.56
CA ARG A 118 -20.61 -3.39 2.95
C ARG A 118 -21.03 -1.93 2.79
N GLN A 119 -20.86 -1.12 3.84
CA GLN A 119 -21.19 0.30 3.78
C GLN A 119 -20.33 1.05 2.75
N ALA A 120 -19.06 0.74 2.65
CA ALA A 120 -18.17 1.31 1.63
C ALA A 120 -18.67 0.99 0.21
N ARG A 121 -19.04 -0.26 -0.06
CA ARG A 121 -19.60 -0.66 -1.37
C ARG A 121 -20.93 0.01 -1.67
N ILE A 122 -21.84 0.11 -0.68
CA ILE A 122 -23.13 0.79 -0.84
C ILE A 122 -22.88 2.27 -1.16
N THR A 123 -21.98 2.93 -0.42
CA THR A 123 -21.64 4.33 -0.61
C THR A 123 -21.08 4.60 -2.00
N VAL A 124 -20.10 3.80 -2.47
CA VAL A 124 -19.57 3.94 -3.84
C VAL A 124 -20.66 3.68 -4.87
N GLY A 125 -21.50 2.65 -4.66
CA GLY A 125 -22.58 2.29 -5.59
C GLY A 125 -23.68 3.33 -5.66
N SER A 126 -23.96 4.06 -4.58
CA SER A 126 -24.99 5.12 -4.54
C SER A 126 -24.67 6.32 -5.44
N GLY A 127 -23.38 6.56 -5.75
CA GLY A 127 -22.97 7.64 -6.64
C GLY A 127 -23.34 7.43 -8.12
N GLY A 128 -23.58 6.21 -8.55
CA GLY A 128 -23.94 5.92 -9.94
C GLY A 128 -22.88 6.41 -10.93
N PHE A 129 -23.32 6.90 -12.09
CA PHE A 129 -22.42 7.30 -13.17
C PHE A 129 -21.88 8.73 -13.01
N LEU A 130 -22.71 9.67 -12.60
CA LEU A 130 -22.38 11.11 -12.51
C LEU A 130 -22.13 11.61 -11.08
N GLY A 131 -22.43 10.80 -10.06
CA GLY A 131 -22.38 11.20 -8.67
C GLY A 131 -23.67 11.85 -8.18
N THR A 132 -23.77 11.96 -6.85
CA THR A 132 -24.90 12.66 -6.19
C THR A 132 -24.74 14.17 -6.17
N GLY A 133 -23.54 14.67 -6.48
CA GLY A 133 -23.15 16.07 -6.34
C GLY A 133 -22.22 16.31 -5.13
N LEU A 134 -21.44 17.38 -5.20
CA LEU A 134 -20.54 17.74 -4.11
C LEU A 134 -21.37 18.15 -2.88
N PHE A 135 -21.05 17.54 -1.74
CA PHE A 135 -21.70 17.72 -0.43
C PHE A 135 -23.14 17.20 -0.32
N ASP A 136 -23.71 16.60 -1.37
CA ASP A 136 -25.08 16.09 -1.41
C ASP A 136 -25.17 14.55 -1.25
N GLY A 137 -24.06 13.90 -0.90
CA GLY A 137 -24.01 12.45 -0.69
C GLY A 137 -24.72 12.03 0.59
N PRO A 138 -25.87 11.31 0.53
CA PRO A 138 -26.62 10.90 1.72
C PRO A 138 -25.85 9.93 2.61
N GLN A 139 -25.04 9.04 2.04
CA GLN A 139 -24.20 8.09 2.79
C GLN A 139 -23.04 8.82 3.45
N THR A 140 -22.38 9.74 2.75
CA THR A 140 -21.28 10.59 3.26
C THR A 140 -21.79 11.46 4.40
N ASN A 141 -22.90 12.17 4.22
CA ASN A 141 -23.47 13.07 5.22
C ASN A 141 -24.02 12.31 6.44
N GLY A 142 -24.55 11.12 6.25
CA GLY A 142 -25.01 10.21 7.29
C GLY A 142 -23.87 9.54 8.09
N ARG A 143 -22.61 9.68 7.64
CA ARG A 143 -21.41 9.06 8.25
C ARG A 143 -21.56 7.56 8.48
N PHE A 144 -22.18 6.85 7.54
CA PHE A 144 -22.43 5.41 7.66
C PHE A 144 -21.14 4.59 7.56
N VAL A 145 -20.09 5.13 6.90
CA VAL A 145 -18.78 4.49 6.80
C VAL A 145 -17.88 5.00 7.93
N PRO A 146 -17.47 4.16 8.90
CA PRO A 146 -16.49 4.54 9.91
C PRO A 146 -15.14 4.89 9.26
N ALA A 147 -14.38 5.81 9.87
CA ALA A 147 -13.07 6.26 9.36
C ALA A 147 -13.10 6.74 7.90
N GLN A 148 -14.20 7.34 7.46
CA GLN A 148 -14.44 7.79 6.09
C GLN A 148 -13.39 8.80 5.61
N GLN A 149 -12.95 9.72 6.47
CA GLN A 149 -11.98 10.76 6.12
C GLN A 149 -10.54 10.26 6.02
N THR A 150 -10.24 9.10 6.62
CA THR A 150 -8.89 8.52 6.66
C THR A 150 -8.77 7.36 5.68
N ASP A 151 -9.36 6.23 6.03
CA ASP A 151 -9.12 4.97 5.32
C ASP A 151 -10.07 4.77 4.13
N PHE A 152 -11.26 5.36 4.18
CA PHE A 152 -12.31 5.18 3.18
C PHE A 152 -12.65 6.47 2.40
N ILE A 153 -11.68 7.38 2.25
CA ILE A 153 -11.94 8.65 1.54
C ILE A 153 -12.41 8.45 0.11
N PHE A 154 -12.00 7.36 -0.54
CA PHE A 154 -12.42 7.05 -1.90
C PHE A 154 -13.93 6.74 -2.00
N THR A 155 -14.61 6.37 -0.89
CA THR A 155 -16.07 6.22 -0.86
C THR A 155 -16.77 7.57 -1.11
N VAL A 156 -16.22 8.65 -0.54
CA VAL A 156 -16.74 10.01 -0.75
C VAL A 156 -16.62 10.41 -2.21
N ALA A 157 -15.45 10.14 -2.81
CA ALA A 157 -15.25 10.39 -4.23
C ALA A 157 -16.22 9.58 -5.09
N GLY A 158 -16.41 8.29 -4.75
CA GLY A 158 -17.34 7.39 -5.43
C GLY A 158 -18.79 7.87 -5.37
N GLU A 159 -19.27 8.31 -4.21
CA GLU A 159 -20.63 8.80 -4.04
C GLU A 159 -20.84 10.17 -4.69
N GLN A 160 -19.99 11.15 -4.37
CA GLN A 160 -20.21 12.53 -4.78
C GLN A 160 -19.87 12.80 -6.24
N LEU A 161 -18.81 12.19 -6.77
CA LEU A 161 -18.33 12.37 -8.14
C LEU A 161 -18.75 11.23 -9.09
N GLY A 162 -19.26 10.15 -8.54
CA GLY A 162 -19.70 8.97 -9.31
C GLY A 162 -18.56 8.25 -10.02
N PHE A 163 -18.93 7.42 -10.98
CA PHE A 163 -17.98 6.63 -11.77
C PHE A 163 -17.01 7.51 -12.58
N LEU A 164 -17.52 8.58 -13.21
CA LEU A 164 -16.69 9.48 -14.03
C LEU A 164 -15.65 10.23 -13.19
N GLY A 165 -16.05 10.82 -12.07
CA GLY A 165 -15.12 11.57 -11.22
C GLY A 165 -14.11 10.65 -10.53
N SER A 166 -14.54 9.48 -10.04
CA SER A 166 -13.63 8.47 -9.49
C SER A 166 -12.65 7.96 -10.54
N GLY A 167 -13.12 7.71 -11.77
CA GLY A 167 -12.27 7.33 -12.90
C GLY A 167 -11.24 8.42 -13.24
N PHE A 168 -11.64 9.70 -13.19
CA PHE A 168 -10.71 10.81 -13.39
C PHE A 168 -9.62 10.86 -12.30
N ILE A 169 -9.98 10.62 -11.03
CA ILE A 169 -8.99 10.51 -9.93
C ILE A 169 -8.00 9.37 -10.21
N LEU A 170 -8.48 8.21 -10.66
CA LEU A 170 -7.61 7.09 -11.04
C LEU A 170 -6.67 7.45 -12.17
N LEU A 171 -7.13 8.20 -13.18
CA LEU A 171 -6.28 8.68 -14.28
C LEU A 171 -5.20 9.65 -13.79
N LEU A 172 -5.51 10.50 -12.80
CA LEU A 172 -4.51 11.38 -12.18
C LEU A 172 -3.42 10.55 -11.46
N TYR A 173 -3.80 9.55 -10.67
CA TYR A 173 -2.83 8.65 -10.03
C TYR A 173 -1.99 7.91 -11.07
N LEU A 174 -2.61 7.37 -12.12
CA LEU A 174 -1.90 6.72 -13.21
C LEU A 174 -0.88 7.67 -13.85
N THR A 175 -1.25 8.93 -14.08
CA THR A 175 -0.34 9.94 -14.63
C THR A 175 0.85 10.19 -13.72
N ILE A 176 0.64 10.32 -12.40
CA ILE A 176 1.71 10.46 -11.41
C ILE A 176 2.64 9.23 -11.45
N PHE A 177 2.08 8.03 -11.45
CA PHE A 177 2.87 6.80 -11.47
C PHE A 177 3.67 6.64 -12.76
N MET A 178 3.09 6.94 -13.92
CA MET A 178 3.79 6.93 -15.20
C MET A 178 4.93 7.95 -15.26
N ARG A 179 4.74 9.14 -14.68
CA ARG A 179 5.81 10.13 -14.56
C ARG A 179 6.93 9.67 -13.62
N ALA A 180 6.60 9.16 -12.45
CA ALA A 180 7.57 8.61 -11.50
C ALA A 180 8.35 7.43 -12.11
N PHE A 181 7.67 6.53 -12.84
CA PHE A 181 8.31 5.46 -13.59
C PHE A 181 9.28 5.97 -14.67
N THR A 182 8.87 7.01 -15.38
CA THR A 182 9.72 7.63 -16.42
C THR A 182 10.96 8.26 -15.80
N ILE A 183 10.84 8.91 -14.63
CA ILE A 183 11.96 9.46 -13.87
C ILE A 183 12.90 8.33 -13.44
N ALA A 184 12.37 7.27 -12.84
CA ALA A 184 13.15 6.12 -12.43
C ALA A 184 13.95 5.49 -13.60
N ARG A 185 13.31 5.36 -14.77
CA ARG A 185 13.97 4.81 -15.98
C ARG A 185 15.02 5.71 -16.60
N ARG A 186 14.86 7.02 -16.49
CA ARG A 186 15.77 8.02 -17.09
C ARG A 186 16.87 8.46 -16.13
N SER A 187 16.82 8.07 -14.88
CA SER A 187 17.85 8.41 -13.90
C SER A 187 19.17 7.77 -14.31
N THR A 188 20.19 8.59 -14.44
CA THR A 188 21.59 8.18 -14.71
C THR A 188 22.29 7.71 -13.43
N ASP A 189 21.82 8.19 -12.29
CA ASP A 189 22.34 7.83 -10.96
C ASP A 189 21.57 6.64 -10.37
N ALA A 190 22.33 5.66 -9.85
CA ALA A 190 21.76 4.46 -9.24
C ALA A 190 20.95 4.78 -7.98
N PHE A 191 21.41 5.73 -7.16
CA PHE A 191 20.71 6.17 -5.97
C PHE A 191 19.35 6.80 -6.32
N GLY A 192 19.33 7.78 -7.22
CA GLY A 192 18.10 8.45 -7.66
C GLY A 192 17.11 7.49 -8.29
N ARG A 193 17.61 6.50 -9.07
CA ARG A 193 16.77 5.42 -9.63
C ARG A 193 16.10 4.60 -8.54
N LEU A 194 16.86 4.12 -7.54
CA LEU A 194 16.35 3.30 -6.45
C LEU A 194 15.38 4.04 -5.54
N VAL A 195 15.67 5.30 -5.21
CA VAL A 195 14.74 6.16 -4.45
C VAL A 195 13.43 6.32 -5.23
N SER A 196 13.51 6.62 -6.53
CA SER A 196 12.32 6.79 -7.38
C SER A 196 11.48 5.51 -7.46
N VAL A 197 12.10 4.34 -7.58
CA VAL A 197 11.40 3.04 -7.57
C VAL A 197 10.78 2.77 -6.19
N GLY A 198 11.50 3.04 -5.10
CA GLY A 198 10.99 2.85 -3.75
C GLY A 198 9.76 3.72 -3.47
N VAL A 199 9.80 5.00 -3.83
CA VAL A 199 8.66 5.92 -3.67
C VAL A 199 7.50 5.52 -4.59
N LEU A 200 7.78 5.21 -5.85
CA LEU A 200 6.76 4.75 -6.80
C LEU A 200 6.03 3.50 -6.30
N SER A 201 6.77 2.48 -5.88
CA SER A 201 6.18 1.23 -5.39
C SER A 201 5.37 1.44 -4.12
N TRP A 202 5.86 2.30 -3.20
CA TRP A 202 5.12 2.68 -2.02
C TRP A 202 3.78 3.33 -2.38
N PHE A 203 3.78 4.41 -3.15
CA PHE A 203 2.54 5.13 -3.50
C PHE A 203 1.60 4.30 -4.36
N ALA A 204 2.11 3.57 -5.34
CA ALA A 204 1.31 2.74 -6.22
C ALA A 204 0.60 1.62 -5.45
N PHE A 205 1.33 0.91 -4.58
CA PHE A 205 0.74 -0.16 -3.79
C PHE A 205 -0.23 0.36 -2.74
N GLN A 206 0.11 1.46 -2.05
CA GLN A 206 -0.77 2.09 -1.07
C GLN A 206 -2.08 2.56 -1.70
N THR A 207 -2.03 3.15 -2.90
CA THR A 207 -3.22 3.55 -3.67
C THR A 207 -4.05 2.34 -4.08
N PHE A 208 -3.39 1.31 -4.63
CA PHE A 208 -4.06 0.07 -5.04
C PHE A 208 -4.75 -0.62 -3.87
N GLU A 209 -4.08 -0.68 -2.72
CA GLU A 209 -4.62 -1.30 -1.51
C GLU A 209 -5.81 -0.53 -0.94
N ASN A 210 -5.72 0.82 -0.83
CA ASN A 210 -6.81 1.65 -0.33
C ASN A 210 -8.06 1.57 -1.23
N ILE A 211 -7.88 1.76 -2.53
CA ILE A 211 -8.99 1.69 -3.49
C ILE A 211 -9.53 0.25 -3.57
N GLY A 212 -8.63 -0.74 -3.60
CA GLY A 212 -8.98 -2.15 -3.61
C GLY A 212 -9.83 -2.56 -2.40
N MET A 213 -9.44 -2.15 -1.18
CA MET A 213 -10.25 -2.45 0.01
C MET A 213 -11.58 -1.71 0.00
N THR A 214 -11.64 -0.48 -0.50
CA THR A 214 -12.89 0.29 -0.61
C THR A 214 -13.88 -0.37 -1.56
N LEU A 215 -13.39 -0.92 -2.66
CA LEU A 215 -14.19 -1.68 -3.64
C LEU A 215 -14.43 -3.15 -3.21
N GLY A 216 -13.73 -3.59 -2.16
CA GLY A 216 -13.79 -4.96 -1.68
C GLY A 216 -13.05 -5.97 -2.56
N LEU A 217 -12.03 -5.53 -3.28
CA LEU A 217 -11.10 -6.36 -4.04
C LEU A 217 -9.87 -6.78 -3.21
N MET A 218 -9.65 -6.11 -2.06
CA MET A 218 -8.56 -6.37 -1.13
C MET A 218 -9.09 -6.42 0.30
N PRO A 219 -8.44 -7.16 1.21
CA PRO A 219 -8.81 -7.17 2.62
C PRO A 219 -8.56 -5.80 3.26
N MET A 220 -9.32 -5.49 4.30
CA MET A 220 -9.19 -4.22 5.01
C MET A 220 -7.89 -4.15 5.79
N THR A 221 -7.05 -3.18 5.47
CA THR A 221 -5.76 -2.94 6.14
C THR A 221 -5.70 -1.63 6.91
N GLY A 222 -6.59 -0.66 6.58
CA GLY A 222 -6.62 0.64 7.24
C GLY A 222 -5.49 1.57 6.77
N VAL A 223 -5.14 1.51 5.50
CA VAL A 223 -4.08 2.32 4.91
C VAL A 223 -4.70 3.56 4.24
N PRO A 224 -4.23 4.79 4.55
CA PRO A 224 -4.77 6.01 3.95
C PRO A 224 -4.42 6.12 2.46
N LEU A 225 -5.28 6.77 1.67
CA LEU A 225 -5.04 7.07 0.27
C LEU A 225 -4.05 8.25 0.14
N PRO A 226 -2.90 8.10 -0.54
CA PRO A 226 -1.95 9.18 -0.71
C PRO A 226 -2.61 10.43 -1.32
N PHE A 227 -2.21 11.63 -0.87
CA PHE A 227 -2.70 12.94 -1.32
C PHE A 227 -4.18 13.26 -1.06
N MET A 228 -5.03 12.29 -0.69
CA MET A 228 -6.46 12.52 -0.47
C MET A 228 -6.88 12.31 0.98
N SER A 229 -6.34 11.29 1.66
CA SER A 229 -6.76 10.96 3.03
C SER A 229 -6.29 11.99 4.04
N TYR A 230 -7.18 12.33 4.96
CA TYR A 230 -6.81 13.10 6.14
C TYR A 230 -5.93 12.27 7.07
N GLY A 231 -4.79 12.83 7.48
CA GLY A 231 -3.89 12.18 8.43
C GLY A 231 -2.65 13.03 8.69
N GLY A 232 -2.38 13.38 9.95
CA GLY A 232 -1.27 14.26 10.31
C GLY A 232 0.08 13.78 9.79
N SER A 233 0.42 12.50 9.97
CA SER A 233 1.67 11.92 9.48
C SER A 233 1.70 11.71 7.96
N SER A 234 0.56 11.47 7.32
CA SER A 234 0.49 11.31 5.86
C SER A 234 0.64 12.65 5.14
N MET A 235 0.12 13.74 5.72
CA MET A 235 0.28 15.10 5.13
C MET A 235 1.73 15.57 5.10
N PHE A 236 2.57 15.10 6.04
CA PHE A 236 4.00 15.42 6.03
C PHE A 236 4.85 14.46 5.18
N ALA A 237 4.32 13.27 4.88
CA ALA A 237 5.06 12.23 4.17
C ALA A 237 4.75 12.16 2.66
N ASN A 238 3.59 12.65 2.26
CA ASN A 238 3.12 12.72 0.87
C ASN A 238 3.35 14.13 0.31
#